data_97d5ea9f97821924b8a52a1549b20e3e
#
_entry.id   97d5ea9f97821924b8a52a1549b20e3e
#
_cell.length_a   1.000
_cell.length_b   1.000
_cell.length_c   1.000
_cell.angle_alpha   90.00
_cell.angle_beta   90.00
_cell.angle_gamma   90.00
#
_symmetry.space_group_name_H-M   'P 1'
#
loop_
_entity.id
_entity.type
_entity.pdbx_description
1 polymer ?
#
loop_
_entity_poly.entity_id
_entity_poly.type
_entity_poly.pdbx_seq_one_letter_code
_entity_poly.pdbx_strand_id
1 'polypeptide(L)'
;VDLGLTDRVYVLTGASRGLGYATAECLVADGARVVISSRDAASVDRAVAALGPNAAGLAADLADPDTPQRLLDTARDRFGAVHGALVSVGGPPTGTAAAASDEQWRASFETVFLGTVRAARTFGAALPAGGAIGLVLSVSARTTMPDLGISNGLRPGLAGVAKDMADEYAPRGVRVLSLLPGRILTDRNRDLFAAAPDPAEAGRAAAAQVPLGRLGDPAEFGRVAAFLLSPAASYLTGITVPVDGGYLRSL
;
A
#
# COMPACT_ATOMS: atom_id res chain seq x y z
N VAL A 1 -14.25 -16.81 8.09
CA VAL A 1 -12.88 -17.23 8.47
C VAL A 1 -12.37 -16.23 9.49
N ASP A 2 -11.94 -16.72 10.65
CA ASP A 2 -11.25 -15.89 11.62
C ASP A 2 -9.84 -15.59 11.10
N LEU A 3 -9.52 -14.31 10.93
CA LEU A 3 -8.19 -13.87 10.47
C LEU A 3 -7.18 -13.76 11.63
N GLY A 4 -7.63 -13.86 12.90
CA GLY A 4 -6.78 -13.70 14.08
C GLY A 4 -6.25 -12.27 14.24
N LEU A 5 -7.04 -11.25 13.90
CA LEU A 5 -6.65 -9.83 13.89
C LEU A 5 -6.95 -9.11 15.20
N THR A 6 -7.81 -9.66 16.05
CA THR A 6 -8.23 -9.04 17.31
C THR A 6 -7.01 -8.62 18.15
N ASP A 7 -7.00 -7.37 18.61
CA ASP A 7 -5.95 -6.73 19.41
C ASP A 7 -4.56 -6.61 18.74
N ARG A 8 -4.41 -7.05 17.50
CA ARG A 8 -3.15 -6.85 16.76
C ARG A 8 -3.00 -5.41 16.30
N VAL A 9 -1.78 -4.91 16.27
CA VAL A 9 -1.46 -3.52 15.94
C VAL A 9 -0.74 -3.46 14.60
N TYR A 10 -1.23 -2.62 13.70
CA TYR A 10 -0.66 -2.43 12.36
C TYR A 10 -0.33 -0.96 12.11
N VAL A 11 0.79 -0.74 11.41
CA VAL A 11 1.20 0.59 10.94
C VAL A 11 0.93 0.69 9.43
N LEU A 12 0.19 1.71 8.99
CA LEU A 12 -0.15 1.89 7.58
C LEU A 12 0.28 3.28 7.09
N THR A 13 1.12 3.33 6.06
CA THR A 13 1.49 4.59 5.42
C THR A 13 0.57 4.90 4.25
N GLY A 14 0.41 6.18 3.88
CA GLY A 14 -0.48 6.60 2.79
C GLY A 14 -1.94 6.16 3.02
N ALA A 15 -2.40 6.14 4.27
CA ALA A 15 -3.63 5.48 4.69
C ALA A 15 -4.75 6.43 5.15
N SER A 16 -4.67 7.73 4.83
CA SER A 16 -5.79 8.66 5.10
C SER A 16 -6.91 8.59 4.07
N ARG A 17 -6.70 7.88 2.95
CA ARG A 17 -7.67 7.65 1.86
C ARG A 17 -7.26 6.46 0.98
N GLY A 18 -8.13 6.09 0.05
CA GLY A 18 -7.86 5.09 -0.99
C GLY A 18 -7.52 3.70 -0.44
N LEU A 19 -6.54 3.02 -1.02
CA LEU A 19 -6.22 1.61 -0.71
C LEU A 19 -5.71 1.40 0.71
N GLY A 20 -4.86 2.32 1.20
CA GLY A 20 -4.36 2.26 2.58
C GLY A 20 -5.47 2.42 3.59
N TYR A 21 -6.38 3.37 3.37
CA TYR A 21 -7.54 3.60 4.24
C TYR A 21 -8.51 2.41 4.22
N ALA A 22 -8.85 1.89 3.03
CA ALA A 22 -9.71 0.71 2.91
C ALA A 22 -9.10 -0.53 3.61
N THR A 23 -7.77 -0.65 3.61
CA THR A 23 -7.09 -1.70 4.39
C THR A 23 -7.22 -1.44 5.90
N ALA A 24 -7.06 -0.19 6.34
CA ALA A 24 -7.24 0.17 7.75
C ALA A 24 -8.68 -0.11 8.23
N GLU A 25 -9.70 0.21 7.41
CA GLU A 25 -11.11 -0.12 7.71
C GLU A 25 -11.32 -1.63 7.90
N CYS A 26 -10.78 -2.46 6.98
CA CYS A 26 -10.90 -3.92 7.10
C CYS A 26 -10.20 -4.45 8.36
N LEU A 27 -9.00 -3.96 8.67
CA LEU A 27 -8.27 -4.37 9.87
C LEU A 27 -9.03 -3.99 11.15
N VAL A 28 -9.54 -2.76 11.23
CA VAL A 28 -10.30 -2.28 12.39
C VAL A 28 -11.63 -3.03 12.54
N ALA A 29 -12.33 -3.32 11.44
CA ALA A 29 -13.57 -4.10 11.45
C ALA A 29 -13.38 -5.51 12.03
N ASP A 30 -12.19 -6.10 11.83
CA ASP A 30 -11.81 -7.42 12.37
C ASP A 30 -11.11 -7.33 13.74
N GLY A 31 -11.21 -6.16 14.43
CA GLY A 31 -10.75 -5.98 15.80
C GLY A 31 -9.27 -5.60 15.95
N ALA A 32 -8.57 -5.29 14.88
CA ALA A 32 -7.21 -4.78 14.96
C ALA A 32 -7.17 -3.30 15.39
N ARG A 33 -6.00 -2.85 15.82
CA ARG A 33 -5.66 -1.45 16.07
C ARG A 33 -4.70 -0.96 14.99
N VAL A 34 -4.85 0.29 14.57
CA VAL A 34 -4.07 0.82 13.46
C VAL A 34 -3.42 2.17 13.79
N VAL A 35 -2.21 2.38 13.31
CA VAL A 35 -1.59 3.70 13.22
C VAL A 35 -1.46 4.06 11.76
N ILE A 36 -2.13 5.13 11.34
CA ILE A 36 -2.12 5.57 9.95
C ILE A 36 -1.30 6.83 9.76
N SER A 37 -0.75 7.00 8.56
CA SER A 37 -0.10 8.25 8.19
C SER A 37 -0.42 8.70 6.77
N SER A 38 -0.36 10.00 6.58
CA SER A 38 -0.25 10.67 5.29
C SER A 38 0.35 12.07 5.49
N ARG A 39 0.66 12.77 4.40
CA ARG A 39 1.28 14.11 4.47
C ARG A 39 0.35 15.20 4.99
N ASP A 40 -0.94 15.08 4.73
CA ASP A 40 -1.95 16.06 5.13
C ASP A 40 -2.56 15.72 6.49
N ALA A 41 -2.29 16.55 7.49
CA ALA A 41 -2.74 16.36 8.88
C ALA A 41 -4.27 16.30 8.98
N ALA A 42 -4.98 17.20 8.31
CA ALA A 42 -6.44 17.25 8.38
C ALA A 42 -7.08 15.98 7.79
N SER A 43 -6.47 15.39 6.75
CA SER A 43 -6.92 14.11 6.20
C SER A 43 -6.64 12.94 7.15
N VAL A 44 -5.52 12.96 7.87
CA VAL A 44 -5.23 11.96 8.90
C VAL A 44 -6.24 12.04 10.03
N ASP A 45 -6.51 13.25 10.55
CA ASP A 45 -7.45 13.46 11.66
C ASP A 45 -8.87 12.99 11.29
N ARG A 46 -9.33 13.31 10.09
CA ARG A 46 -10.65 12.82 9.59
C ARG A 46 -10.69 11.29 9.49
N ALA A 47 -9.62 10.69 8.97
CA ALA A 47 -9.54 9.24 8.82
C ALA A 47 -9.50 8.54 10.18
N VAL A 48 -8.71 9.03 11.13
CA VAL A 48 -8.67 8.50 12.51
C VAL A 48 -10.03 8.62 13.19
N ALA A 49 -10.69 9.77 13.07
CA ALA A 49 -12.04 9.97 13.62
C ALA A 49 -13.06 8.98 13.04
N ALA A 50 -13.01 8.71 11.75
CA ALA A 50 -13.89 7.75 11.07
C ALA A 50 -13.61 6.29 11.45
N LEU A 51 -12.34 5.91 11.65
CA LEU A 51 -11.92 4.57 12.07
C LEU A 51 -12.22 4.30 13.56
N GLY A 52 -12.38 5.36 14.37
CA GLY A 52 -12.78 5.26 15.79
C GLY A 52 -11.61 4.96 16.74
N PRO A 53 -11.92 4.43 17.94
CA PRO A 53 -10.98 4.36 19.07
C PRO A 53 -9.79 3.41 18.85
N ASN A 54 -9.91 2.49 17.89
CA ASN A 54 -8.86 1.55 17.50
C ASN A 54 -7.86 2.15 16.49
N ALA A 55 -7.95 3.45 16.22
CA ALA A 55 -7.06 4.13 15.31
C ALA A 55 -6.30 5.28 15.99
N ALA A 56 -5.07 5.48 15.57
CA ALA A 56 -4.27 6.67 15.82
C ALA A 56 -3.58 7.09 14.51
N GLY A 57 -3.01 8.28 14.46
CA GLY A 57 -2.34 8.72 13.24
C GLY A 57 -1.42 9.91 13.46
N LEU A 58 -0.55 10.13 12.49
CA LEU A 58 0.28 11.32 12.43
C LEU A 58 0.52 11.77 10.98
N ALA A 59 0.66 13.08 10.81
CA ALA A 59 1.11 13.64 9.52
C ALA A 59 2.59 13.32 9.32
N ALA A 60 2.90 12.63 8.22
CA ALA A 60 4.27 12.23 7.92
C ALA A 60 4.47 11.97 6.42
N ASP A 61 5.67 12.29 5.92
CA ASP A 61 6.11 11.99 4.56
C ASP A 61 7.13 10.85 4.59
N LEU A 62 6.98 9.85 3.73
CA LEU A 62 7.96 8.76 3.61
C LEU A 62 9.30 9.20 3.00
N ALA A 63 9.39 10.38 2.42
CA ALA A 63 10.67 10.98 2.04
C ALA A 63 11.51 11.34 3.28
N ASP A 64 10.87 11.69 4.40
CA ASP A 64 11.54 11.93 5.67
C ASP A 64 12.04 10.60 6.26
N PRO A 65 13.38 10.46 6.48
CA PRO A 65 13.98 9.21 6.97
C PRO A 65 13.51 8.80 8.36
N ASP A 66 13.03 9.70 9.19
CA ASP A 66 12.61 9.43 10.55
C ASP A 66 11.14 8.97 10.64
N THR A 67 10.37 9.13 9.56
CA THR A 67 8.95 8.77 9.52
C THR A 67 8.67 7.33 9.95
N PRO A 68 9.39 6.29 9.49
CA PRO A 68 9.09 4.92 9.90
C PRO A 68 9.28 4.69 11.41
N GLN A 69 10.31 5.29 12.00
CA GLN A 69 10.54 5.16 13.45
C GLN A 69 9.46 5.87 14.25
N ARG A 70 9.09 7.09 13.87
CA ARG A 70 8.01 7.86 14.52
C ARG A 70 6.68 7.09 14.52
N LEU A 71 6.39 6.37 13.43
CA LEU A 71 5.20 5.53 13.33
C LEU A 71 5.24 4.34 14.29
N LEU A 72 6.39 3.67 14.41
CA LEU A 72 6.59 2.58 15.37
C LEU A 72 6.42 3.07 16.81
N ASP A 73 7.01 4.22 17.14
CA ASP A 73 6.93 4.80 18.48
C ASP A 73 5.49 5.17 18.80
N THR A 74 4.78 5.83 17.88
CA THR A 74 3.34 6.11 18.04
C THR A 74 2.52 4.84 18.29
N ALA A 75 2.80 3.76 17.57
CA ALA A 75 2.08 2.49 17.74
C ALA A 75 2.36 1.85 19.11
N ARG A 76 3.60 1.89 19.56
CA ARG A 76 3.99 1.37 20.88
C ARG A 76 3.40 2.19 22.01
N ASP A 77 3.44 3.52 21.90
CA ASP A 77 2.91 4.44 22.93
C ASP A 77 1.40 4.32 23.06
N ARG A 78 0.69 4.17 21.95
CA ARG A 78 -0.78 4.12 21.92
C ARG A 78 -1.35 2.73 22.18
N PHE A 79 -0.68 1.68 21.72
CA PHE A 79 -1.22 0.32 21.66
C PHE A 79 -0.27 -0.75 22.21
N GLY A 80 0.94 -0.40 22.64
CA GLY A 80 1.86 -1.28 23.31
C GLY A 80 2.67 -2.22 22.43
N ALA A 81 2.34 -2.35 21.14
CA ALA A 81 2.98 -3.33 20.25
C ALA A 81 2.91 -2.90 18.77
N VAL A 82 3.62 -3.66 17.90
CA VAL A 82 3.45 -3.63 16.44
C VAL A 82 3.54 -5.06 15.93
N HIS A 83 2.55 -5.50 15.15
CA HIS A 83 2.45 -6.86 14.62
C HIS A 83 2.57 -6.93 13.09
N GLY A 84 2.43 -5.80 12.41
CA GLY A 84 2.58 -5.74 10.97
C GLY A 84 2.53 -4.32 10.43
N ALA A 85 2.82 -4.19 9.13
CA ALA A 85 2.80 -2.91 8.45
C ALA A 85 2.28 -3.03 7.01
N LEU A 86 1.60 -1.99 6.53
CA LEU A 86 1.32 -1.78 5.11
C LEU A 86 2.05 -0.52 4.64
N VAL A 87 2.99 -0.69 3.73
CA VAL A 87 3.69 0.44 3.12
C VAL A 87 2.99 0.80 1.80
N SER A 88 2.24 1.88 1.85
CA SER A 88 1.56 2.46 0.70
C SER A 88 2.02 3.89 0.49
N VAL A 89 2.34 4.25 -0.73
CA VAL A 89 2.70 5.63 -1.09
C VAL A 89 1.89 6.08 -2.30
N GLY A 90 1.65 7.38 -2.41
CA GLY A 90 1.04 7.97 -3.60
C GLY A 90 1.84 7.61 -4.84
N GLY A 91 1.17 7.40 -5.97
CA GLY A 91 1.88 7.13 -7.23
C GLY A 91 2.66 8.35 -7.71
N PRO A 92 3.73 8.14 -8.49
CA PRO A 92 4.48 9.22 -9.14
C PRO A 92 3.60 9.98 -10.14
N PRO A 93 4.08 11.14 -10.65
CA PRO A 93 3.40 11.86 -11.74
C PRO A 93 3.14 10.96 -12.94
N THR A 94 2.04 11.20 -13.65
CA THR A 94 1.73 10.54 -14.93
C THR A 94 2.57 11.16 -16.06
N GLY A 95 2.80 10.39 -17.11
CA GLY A 95 3.55 10.78 -18.29
C GLY A 95 4.46 9.66 -18.79
N THR A 96 5.01 9.83 -19.98
CA THR A 96 5.96 8.86 -20.55
C THR A 96 7.31 8.95 -19.84
N ALA A 97 8.10 7.90 -19.91
CA ALA A 97 9.43 7.89 -19.29
C ALA A 97 10.38 8.95 -19.88
N ALA A 98 10.25 9.21 -21.18
CA ALA A 98 11.08 10.21 -21.88
C ALA A 98 10.67 11.67 -21.58
N ALA A 99 9.41 11.91 -21.24
CA ALA A 99 8.90 13.24 -20.91
C ALA A 99 9.12 13.63 -19.44
N ALA A 100 9.38 12.67 -18.57
CA ALA A 100 9.60 12.92 -17.15
C ALA A 100 10.97 13.59 -16.94
N SER A 101 10.99 14.70 -16.20
CA SER A 101 12.23 15.41 -15.88
C SER A 101 13.06 14.65 -14.83
N ASP A 102 14.35 14.97 -14.77
CA ASP A 102 15.27 14.45 -13.76
C ASP A 102 14.77 14.72 -12.33
N GLU A 103 14.17 15.90 -12.09
CA GLU A 103 13.62 16.28 -10.79
C GLU A 103 12.44 15.37 -10.43
N GLN A 104 11.55 15.07 -11.39
CA GLN A 104 10.43 14.15 -11.19
C GLN A 104 10.94 12.73 -10.89
N TRP A 105 11.98 12.27 -11.59
CA TRP A 105 12.63 10.99 -11.31
C TRP A 105 13.23 10.94 -9.92
N ARG A 106 14.04 11.95 -9.52
CA ARG A 106 14.68 12.01 -8.19
C ARG A 106 13.64 12.06 -7.07
N ALA A 107 12.64 12.95 -7.18
CA ALA A 107 11.59 13.08 -6.17
C ALA A 107 10.76 11.79 -6.03
N SER A 108 10.46 11.12 -7.14
CA SER A 108 9.74 9.86 -7.13
C SER A 108 10.60 8.70 -6.61
N PHE A 109 11.88 8.68 -6.92
CA PHE A 109 12.81 7.69 -6.35
C PHE A 109 12.88 7.83 -4.84
N GLU A 110 13.04 9.06 -4.32
CA GLU A 110 13.11 9.29 -2.87
C GLU A 110 11.84 8.85 -2.15
N THR A 111 10.67 9.25 -2.66
CA THR A 111 9.40 8.97 -1.98
C THR A 111 8.90 7.54 -2.22
N VAL A 112 8.90 7.10 -3.49
CA VAL A 112 8.25 5.83 -3.88
C VAL A 112 9.20 4.64 -3.70
N PHE A 113 10.48 4.80 -4.04
CA PHE A 113 11.43 3.69 -3.97
C PHE A 113 12.15 3.67 -2.62
N LEU A 114 12.99 4.66 -2.34
CA LEU A 114 13.84 4.67 -1.16
C LEU A 114 13.03 4.78 0.12
N GLY A 115 11.97 5.61 0.14
CA GLY A 115 11.05 5.72 1.28
C GLY A 115 10.36 4.38 1.59
N THR A 116 9.93 3.64 0.56
CA THR A 116 9.36 2.29 0.74
C THR A 116 10.38 1.30 1.29
N VAL A 117 11.59 1.27 0.73
CA VAL A 117 12.69 0.39 1.20
C VAL A 117 13.05 0.70 2.65
N ARG A 118 13.20 1.99 2.98
CA ARG A 118 13.51 2.46 4.34
C ARG A 118 12.41 2.04 5.33
N ALA A 119 11.14 2.26 4.99
CA ALA A 119 10.02 1.85 5.82
C ALA A 119 9.96 0.33 6.03
N ALA A 120 10.09 -0.45 4.95
CA ALA A 120 10.08 -1.91 5.04
C ALA A 120 11.24 -2.44 5.90
N ARG A 121 12.45 -1.86 5.77
CA ARG A 121 13.62 -2.22 6.58
C ARG A 121 13.41 -1.90 8.07
N THR A 122 12.93 -0.68 8.37
CA THR A 122 12.69 -0.25 9.76
C THR A 122 11.59 -1.09 10.41
N PHE A 123 10.48 -1.31 9.72
CA PHE A 123 9.41 -2.16 10.23
C PHE A 123 9.85 -3.62 10.37
N GLY A 124 10.54 -4.17 9.36
CA GLY A 124 11.05 -5.54 9.39
C GLY A 124 12.00 -5.81 10.57
N ALA A 125 12.85 -4.85 10.91
CA ALA A 125 13.73 -4.95 12.08
C ALA A 125 12.94 -4.96 13.41
N ALA A 126 11.80 -4.28 13.47
CA ALA A 126 11.02 -4.09 14.70
C ALA A 126 9.93 -5.15 14.93
N LEU A 127 9.52 -5.89 13.90
CA LEU A 127 8.41 -6.85 14.01
C LEU A 127 8.84 -8.14 14.72
N PRO A 128 7.97 -8.69 15.59
CA PRO A 128 8.15 -10.01 16.19
C PRO A 128 7.90 -11.14 15.18
N ALA A 129 8.26 -12.38 15.56
CA ALA A 129 7.85 -13.57 14.82
C ALA A 129 6.33 -13.62 14.63
N GLY A 130 5.90 -14.03 13.45
CA GLY A 130 4.49 -13.95 13.03
C GLY A 130 4.07 -12.57 12.50
N GLY A 131 4.98 -11.61 12.46
CA GLY A 131 4.74 -10.29 11.84
C GLY A 131 4.67 -10.34 10.31
N ALA A 132 4.07 -9.32 9.71
CA ALA A 132 3.94 -9.21 8.25
C ALA A 132 4.10 -7.78 7.74
N ILE A 133 4.77 -7.63 6.59
CA ILE A 133 4.90 -6.37 5.85
C ILE A 133 4.25 -6.54 4.49
N GLY A 134 3.27 -5.72 4.17
CA GLY A 134 2.67 -5.60 2.84
C GLY A 134 3.19 -4.37 2.12
N LEU A 135 3.70 -4.52 0.90
CA LEU A 135 4.09 -3.42 0.03
C LEU A 135 3.02 -3.21 -1.05
N VAL A 136 2.39 -2.05 -1.07
CA VAL A 136 1.45 -1.68 -2.14
C VAL A 136 2.25 -1.18 -3.32
N LEU A 137 2.38 -2.01 -4.33
CA LEU A 137 3.10 -1.68 -5.56
C LEU A 137 2.12 -1.21 -6.67
N SER A 138 2.08 -1.92 -7.79
CA SER A 138 1.22 -1.70 -8.94
C SER A 138 1.34 -2.88 -9.89
N VAL A 139 0.35 -3.11 -10.74
CA VAL A 139 0.48 -4.01 -11.90
C VAL A 139 1.66 -3.61 -12.80
N SER A 140 2.10 -2.34 -12.75
CA SER A 140 3.31 -1.88 -13.45
C SER A 140 4.61 -2.55 -13.00
N ALA A 141 4.59 -3.30 -11.91
CA ALA A 141 5.71 -4.16 -11.52
C ALA A 141 5.89 -5.39 -12.41
N ARG A 142 4.85 -5.78 -13.17
CA ARG A 142 4.87 -6.96 -14.07
C ARG A 142 4.61 -6.65 -15.53
N THR A 143 3.99 -5.49 -15.83
CA THR A 143 3.71 -5.06 -17.20
C THR A 143 3.83 -3.55 -17.30
N THR A 144 4.24 -3.03 -18.45
CA THR A 144 4.27 -1.58 -18.65
C THR A 144 2.86 -1.02 -18.80
N MET A 145 2.62 0.12 -18.17
CA MET A 145 1.37 0.85 -18.26
C MET A 145 1.58 2.13 -19.06
N PRO A 146 0.73 2.45 -20.04
CA PRO A 146 0.80 3.73 -20.74
C PRO A 146 0.76 4.90 -19.75
N ASP A 147 1.53 5.94 -20.00
CA ASP A 147 1.61 7.18 -19.21
C ASP A 147 1.98 6.99 -17.73
N LEU A 148 2.60 5.85 -17.38
CA LEU A 148 3.14 5.60 -16.04
C LEU A 148 4.65 5.36 -16.07
N GLY A 149 5.40 6.13 -16.86
CA GLY A 149 6.83 5.91 -17.14
C GLY A 149 7.69 5.74 -15.88
N ILE A 150 7.55 6.63 -14.91
CA ILE A 150 8.31 6.53 -13.63
C ILE A 150 7.88 5.29 -12.83
N SER A 151 6.57 5.00 -12.78
CA SER A 151 6.06 3.82 -12.09
C SER A 151 6.58 2.53 -12.72
N ASN A 152 6.59 2.47 -14.06
CA ASN A 152 7.15 1.33 -14.82
C ASN A 152 8.64 1.10 -14.54
N GLY A 153 9.38 2.16 -14.23
CA GLY A 153 10.80 2.07 -13.87
C GLY A 153 11.03 1.63 -12.42
N LEU A 154 10.23 2.12 -11.48
CA LEU A 154 10.49 1.93 -10.04
C LEU A 154 9.83 0.68 -9.43
N ARG A 155 8.61 0.33 -9.86
CA ARG A 155 7.83 -0.75 -9.23
C ARG A 155 8.40 -2.15 -9.44
N PRO A 156 9.00 -2.49 -10.60
CA PRO A 156 9.69 -3.79 -10.76
C PRO A 156 10.86 -3.96 -9.78
N GLY A 157 11.65 -2.90 -9.58
CA GLY A 157 12.75 -2.92 -8.60
C GLY A 157 12.26 -3.15 -7.17
N LEU A 158 11.14 -2.51 -6.77
CA LEU A 158 10.54 -2.74 -5.45
C LEU A 158 10.02 -4.17 -5.28
N ALA A 159 9.50 -4.80 -6.32
CA ALA A 159 9.08 -6.20 -6.26
C ALA A 159 10.29 -7.13 -6.02
N GLY A 160 11.44 -6.83 -6.64
CA GLY A 160 12.70 -7.53 -6.38
C GLY A 160 13.17 -7.35 -4.92
N VAL A 161 13.19 -6.10 -4.44
CA VAL A 161 13.55 -5.80 -3.03
C VAL A 161 12.61 -6.51 -2.05
N ALA A 162 11.30 -6.54 -2.33
CA ALA A 162 10.34 -7.25 -1.46
C ALA A 162 10.64 -8.75 -1.39
N LYS A 163 11.05 -9.36 -2.50
CA LYS A 163 11.43 -10.77 -2.53
C LYS A 163 12.71 -11.04 -1.73
N ASP A 164 13.72 -10.21 -1.91
CA ASP A 164 14.98 -10.28 -1.17
C ASP A 164 14.76 -10.15 0.34
N MET A 165 13.99 -9.12 0.76
CA MET A 165 13.63 -8.95 2.17
C MET A 165 12.80 -10.10 2.74
N ALA A 166 11.96 -10.77 1.91
CA ALA A 166 11.21 -11.93 2.36
C ALA A 166 12.14 -13.09 2.72
N ASP A 167 13.17 -13.33 1.92
CA ASP A 167 14.17 -14.37 2.18
C ASP A 167 15.04 -14.01 3.41
N GLU A 168 15.41 -12.72 3.57
CA GLU A 168 16.18 -12.22 4.71
C GLU A 168 15.39 -12.34 6.04
N TYR A 169 14.08 -12.02 6.04
CA TYR A 169 13.30 -11.97 7.29
C TYR A 169 12.59 -13.29 7.65
N ALA A 170 12.47 -14.22 6.71
CA ALA A 170 11.82 -15.51 6.94
C ALA A 170 12.41 -16.30 8.13
N PRO A 171 13.75 -16.35 8.36
CA PRO A 171 14.32 -17.06 9.53
C PRO A 171 13.87 -16.45 10.88
N ARG A 172 13.44 -15.18 10.89
CA ARG A 172 12.88 -14.51 12.07
C ARG A 172 11.36 -14.68 12.19
N GLY A 173 10.74 -15.39 11.25
CA GLY A 173 9.28 -15.55 11.19
C GLY A 173 8.54 -14.30 10.76
N VAL A 174 9.20 -13.34 10.10
CA VAL A 174 8.56 -12.13 9.54
C VAL A 174 8.33 -12.31 8.04
N ARG A 175 7.11 -12.05 7.59
CA ARG A 175 6.69 -12.20 6.19
C ARG A 175 6.74 -10.88 5.43
N VAL A 176 7.17 -10.92 4.17
CA VAL A 176 7.10 -9.75 3.26
C VAL A 176 6.31 -10.14 2.02
N LEU A 177 5.35 -9.30 1.66
CA LEU A 177 4.38 -9.56 0.60
C LEU A 177 4.22 -8.30 -0.25
N SER A 178 4.00 -8.48 -1.54
CA SER A 178 3.68 -7.39 -2.45
C SER A 178 2.25 -7.52 -2.97
N LEU A 179 1.53 -6.40 -3.03
CA LEU A 179 0.19 -6.31 -3.62
C LEU A 179 0.25 -5.42 -4.87
N LEU A 180 -0.29 -5.93 -5.97
CA LEU A 180 -0.35 -5.20 -7.24
C LEU A 180 -1.78 -4.78 -7.54
N PRO A 181 -2.22 -3.59 -7.08
CA PRO A 181 -3.52 -3.07 -7.49
C PRO A 181 -3.55 -2.81 -9.00
N GLY A 182 -4.66 -3.20 -9.63
CA GLY A 182 -4.99 -2.86 -11.00
C GLY A 182 -5.84 -1.59 -11.09
N ARG A 183 -6.90 -1.65 -11.89
CA ARG A 183 -7.87 -0.56 -12.08
C ARG A 183 -8.88 -0.54 -10.93
N ILE A 184 -8.54 0.13 -9.83
CA ILE A 184 -9.40 0.27 -8.64
C ILE A 184 -9.89 1.71 -8.53
N LEU A 185 -11.17 1.91 -8.21
CA LEU A 185 -11.85 3.22 -8.16
C LEU A 185 -11.49 3.97 -6.86
N THR A 186 -10.23 4.34 -6.73
CA THR A 186 -9.74 5.24 -5.67
C THR A 186 -10.06 6.70 -5.99
N ASP A 187 -9.97 7.60 -4.99
CA ASP A 187 -10.14 9.04 -5.20
C ASP A 187 -9.24 9.57 -6.30
N ARG A 188 -7.96 9.13 -6.33
CA ARG A 188 -7.03 9.50 -7.39
C ARG A 188 -7.56 9.12 -8.79
N ASN A 189 -8.13 7.94 -8.95
CA ASN A 189 -8.68 7.51 -10.23
C ASN A 189 -9.98 8.25 -10.56
N ARG A 190 -10.79 8.57 -9.54
CA ARG A 190 -11.96 9.46 -9.73
C ARG A 190 -11.53 10.84 -10.20
N ASP A 191 -10.50 11.43 -9.59
CA ASP A 191 -9.97 12.74 -9.97
C ASP A 191 -9.41 12.70 -11.41
N LEU A 192 -8.70 11.63 -11.79
CA LEU A 192 -8.18 11.44 -13.14
C LEU A 192 -9.31 11.32 -14.18
N PHE A 193 -10.37 10.56 -13.87
CA PHE A 193 -11.53 10.46 -14.78
C PHE A 193 -12.28 11.78 -14.85
N ALA A 194 -12.47 12.49 -13.74
CA ALA A 194 -13.14 13.79 -13.70
C ALA A 194 -12.39 14.85 -14.51
N ALA A 195 -11.09 14.75 -14.67
CA ALA A 195 -10.27 15.63 -15.48
C ALA A 195 -10.29 15.30 -16.99
N ALA A 196 -10.88 14.17 -17.40
CA ALA A 196 -10.99 13.79 -18.81
C ALA A 196 -12.09 14.59 -19.51
N PRO A 197 -12.02 14.79 -20.86
CA PRO A 197 -13.06 15.46 -21.63
C PRO A 197 -14.45 14.82 -21.50
N ASP A 198 -14.51 13.48 -21.39
CA ASP A 198 -15.71 12.71 -21.05
C ASP A 198 -15.37 11.77 -19.88
N PRO A 199 -15.69 12.16 -18.64
CA PRO A 199 -15.44 11.34 -17.46
C PRO A 199 -16.12 9.96 -17.50
N ALA A 200 -17.32 9.87 -18.04
CA ALA A 200 -18.08 8.64 -18.13
C ALA A 200 -17.44 7.66 -19.13
N GLU A 201 -17.02 8.17 -20.28
CA GLU A 201 -16.30 7.36 -21.27
C GLU A 201 -14.94 6.92 -20.75
N ALA A 202 -14.17 7.78 -20.08
CA ALA A 202 -12.90 7.42 -19.46
C ALA A 202 -13.06 6.26 -18.45
N GLY A 203 -14.11 6.30 -17.63
CA GLY A 203 -14.45 5.22 -16.72
C GLY A 203 -14.83 3.92 -17.42
N ARG A 204 -15.68 3.99 -18.48
CA ARG A 204 -16.07 2.81 -19.27
C ARG A 204 -14.86 2.19 -20.00
N ALA A 205 -14.03 3.02 -20.62
CA ALA A 205 -12.83 2.56 -21.33
C ALA A 205 -11.84 1.89 -20.37
N ALA A 206 -11.68 2.43 -19.16
CA ALA A 206 -10.84 1.81 -18.12
C ALA A 206 -11.42 0.46 -17.65
N ALA A 207 -12.72 0.35 -17.46
CA ALA A 207 -13.40 -0.88 -17.06
C ALA A 207 -13.32 -1.96 -18.15
N ALA A 208 -13.44 -1.58 -19.41
CA ALA A 208 -13.35 -2.48 -20.56
C ALA A 208 -11.98 -3.18 -20.70
N GLN A 209 -10.91 -2.62 -20.12
CA GLN A 209 -9.59 -3.24 -20.09
C GLN A 209 -9.48 -4.37 -19.05
N VAL A 210 -10.42 -4.46 -18.11
CA VAL A 210 -10.43 -5.43 -17.01
C VAL A 210 -11.30 -6.61 -17.40
N PRO A 211 -10.83 -7.87 -17.32
CA PRO A 211 -11.63 -9.06 -17.63
C PRO A 211 -12.96 -9.16 -16.87
N LEU A 212 -12.99 -8.72 -15.61
CA LEU A 212 -14.24 -8.66 -14.85
C LEU A 212 -15.21 -7.58 -15.33
N GLY A 213 -14.85 -6.77 -16.36
CA GLY A 213 -15.72 -5.77 -17.00
C GLY A 213 -16.03 -4.55 -16.11
N ARG A 214 -15.34 -4.37 -14.99
CA ARG A 214 -15.56 -3.28 -14.06
C ARG A 214 -14.27 -2.84 -13.37
N LEU A 215 -14.30 -1.66 -12.80
CA LEU A 215 -13.26 -1.22 -11.86
C LEU A 215 -13.45 -1.97 -10.52
N GLY A 216 -12.34 -2.21 -9.83
CA GLY A 216 -12.37 -2.75 -8.46
C GLY A 216 -12.79 -1.68 -7.46
N ASP A 217 -13.38 -2.10 -6.36
CA ASP A 217 -13.65 -1.25 -5.20
C ASP A 217 -12.44 -1.26 -4.25
N PRO A 218 -12.06 -0.12 -3.62
CA PRO A 218 -11.01 -0.09 -2.61
C PRO A 218 -11.16 -1.12 -1.49
N ALA A 219 -12.41 -1.42 -1.07
CA ALA A 219 -12.68 -2.45 -0.06
C ALA A 219 -12.34 -3.87 -0.53
N GLU A 220 -12.41 -4.17 -1.84
CA GLU A 220 -11.96 -5.47 -2.37
C GLU A 220 -10.45 -5.62 -2.19
N PHE A 221 -9.68 -4.56 -2.41
CA PHE A 221 -8.25 -4.53 -2.12
C PHE A 221 -7.97 -4.65 -0.61
N GLY A 222 -8.71 -3.89 0.20
CA GLY A 222 -8.55 -3.87 1.66
C GLY A 222 -8.71 -5.25 2.28
N ARG A 223 -9.71 -6.05 1.85
CA ARG A 223 -9.92 -7.42 2.34
C ARG A 223 -8.74 -8.35 2.00
N VAL A 224 -8.20 -8.26 0.78
CA VAL A 224 -7.02 -9.04 0.38
C VAL A 224 -5.80 -8.62 1.20
N ALA A 225 -5.58 -7.32 1.39
CA ALA A 225 -4.48 -6.81 2.18
C ALA A 225 -4.58 -7.22 3.65
N ALA A 226 -5.77 -7.13 4.26
CA ALA A 226 -6.00 -7.57 5.63
C ALA A 226 -5.74 -9.07 5.81
N PHE A 227 -6.22 -9.92 4.89
CA PHE A 227 -5.92 -11.36 4.89
C PHE A 227 -4.40 -11.61 4.80
N LEU A 228 -3.71 -10.99 3.85
CA LEU A 228 -2.26 -11.21 3.66
C LEU A 228 -1.42 -10.76 4.87
N LEU A 229 -1.84 -9.70 5.56
CA LEU A 229 -1.19 -9.21 6.77
C LEU A 229 -1.52 -10.05 8.01
N SER A 230 -2.60 -10.83 7.98
CA SER A 230 -3.12 -11.57 9.11
C SER A 230 -2.37 -12.88 9.39
N PRO A 231 -2.52 -13.47 10.60
CA PRO A 231 -2.04 -14.82 10.92
C PRO A 231 -2.59 -15.91 10.01
N ALA A 232 -3.79 -15.75 9.44
CA ALA A 232 -4.39 -16.72 8.52
C ALA A 232 -3.55 -16.94 7.24
N ALA A 233 -2.70 -15.96 6.87
CA ALA A 233 -1.77 -16.06 5.76
C ALA A 233 -0.34 -16.51 6.18
N SER A 234 -0.19 -17.20 7.30
CA SER A 234 1.10 -17.51 7.94
C SER A 234 2.11 -18.27 7.05
N TYR A 235 1.64 -19.01 6.04
CA TYR A 235 2.51 -19.76 5.12
C TYR A 235 2.76 -19.04 3.79
N LEU A 236 2.43 -17.73 3.71
CA LEU A 236 2.64 -16.88 2.53
C LEU A 236 3.70 -15.82 2.80
N THR A 237 4.85 -15.92 2.12
CA THR A 237 5.89 -14.87 2.10
C THR A 237 6.58 -14.82 0.75
N GLY A 238 7.18 -13.70 0.38
CA GLY A 238 7.89 -13.51 -0.88
C GLY A 238 7.00 -13.57 -2.12
N ILE A 239 5.69 -13.48 -1.96
CA ILE A 239 4.73 -13.52 -3.06
C ILE A 239 4.33 -12.11 -3.51
N THR A 240 3.95 -12.03 -4.77
CA THR A 240 3.40 -10.82 -5.40
C THR A 240 1.98 -11.13 -5.88
N VAL A 241 0.99 -10.51 -5.25
CA VAL A 241 -0.43 -10.81 -5.46
C VAL A 241 -1.10 -9.69 -6.28
N PRO A 242 -1.54 -9.98 -7.51
CA PRO A 242 -2.39 -9.06 -8.26
C PRO A 242 -3.79 -8.95 -7.62
N VAL A 243 -4.27 -7.71 -7.47
CA VAL A 243 -5.65 -7.40 -7.10
C VAL A 243 -6.20 -6.50 -8.20
N ASP A 244 -6.53 -7.09 -9.34
CA ASP A 244 -6.62 -6.37 -10.60
C ASP A 244 -7.78 -6.79 -11.52
N GLY A 245 -8.65 -7.69 -11.07
CA GLY A 245 -9.78 -8.19 -11.87
C GLY A 245 -9.37 -8.99 -13.11
N GLY A 246 -8.13 -9.53 -13.13
CA GLY A 246 -7.55 -10.26 -14.24
C GLY A 246 -6.87 -9.37 -15.30
N TYR A 247 -6.55 -8.13 -14.95
CA TYR A 247 -5.90 -7.19 -15.88
C TYR A 247 -4.55 -7.71 -16.36
N LEU A 248 -3.70 -8.24 -15.48
CA LEU A 248 -2.45 -8.90 -15.85
C LEU A 248 -2.73 -10.20 -16.61
N ARG A 249 -2.01 -10.41 -17.72
CA ARG A 249 -2.12 -11.61 -18.56
C ARG A 249 -0.98 -12.60 -18.35
N SER A 250 0.02 -12.21 -17.54
CA SER A 250 1.13 -13.11 -17.16
C SER A 250 0.69 -14.11 -16.09
N LEU A 251 1.17 -15.35 -16.21
CA LEU A 251 1.03 -16.39 -15.20
C LEU A 251 1.98 -16.14 -14.02
#